data_f444aef7a8d2f6c910ee51cd363808e8
#
_entry.id   f444aef7a8d2f6c910ee51cd363808e8
#
_cell.length_a   1.000
_cell.length_b   1.000
_cell.length_c   1.000
_cell.angle_alpha   90.00
_cell.angle_beta   90.00
_cell.angle_gamma   90.00
#
_symmetry.space_group_name_H-M   'P 1'
#
loop_
_entity.id
_entity.type
_entity.pdbx_description
1 polymer ?
#
loop_
_entity_poly.entity_id
_entity_poly.type
_entity_poly.pdbx_seq_one_letter_code
_entity_poly.pdbx_strand_id
1 'polypeptide(L)'
;MDFYLVNSLSQLEKGAFSIMEPNPEACEKYEDFSHGLCLVPGLCFDMQGFRLGFGKGYYDRFLQNFSGTSVGLCYSKCIEHTLPSGVFDRPVDAVITEKYTNRTNNEFVKE
;
A
#
# COMPACT_ATOMS: atom_id res chain seq x y z
N MET A 1 9.88 1.12 7.36
CA MET A 1 9.15 -0.07 6.84
C MET A 1 10.08 -0.82 5.90
N ASP A 2 10.27 -2.09 6.15
CA ASP A 2 11.17 -2.94 5.36
C ASP A 2 10.40 -4.01 4.61
N PHE A 3 10.93 -4.39 3.45
CA PHE A 3 10.33 -5.41 2.59
C PHE A 3 11.28 -6.60 2.46
N TYR A 4 10.71 -7.79 2.41
CA TYR A 4 11.47 -9.03 2.30
C TYR A 4 10.86 -9.94 1.24
N LEU A 5 11.73 -10.69 0.54
CA LEU A 5 11.28 -11.72 -0.40
C LEU A 5 10.84 -12.95 0.39
N VAL A 6 9.61 -13.40 0.13
CA VAL A 6 9.03 -14.57 0.77
C VAL A 6 8.67 -15.59 -0.30
N ASN A 7 9.26 -16.77 -0.22
CA ASN A 7 9.02 -17.87 -1.17
C ASN A 7 8.08 -18.94 -0.61
N SER A 8 7.87 -18.95 0.70
CA SER A 8 7.05 -19.95 1.38
C SER A 8 6.47 -19.36 2.65
N LEU A 9 5.26 -19.79 3.01
CA LEU A 9 4.64 -19.36 4.27
C LEU A 9 5.44 -19.78 5.49
N SER A 10 6.29 -20.81 5.39
CA SER A 10 7.16 -21.23 6.49
C SER A 10 8.22 -20.18 6.85
N GLN A 11 8.45 -19.19 6.01
CA GLN A 11 9.39 -18.09 6.27
C GLN A 11 8.75 -16.95 7.08
N LEU A 12 7.48 -17.07 7.42
CA LEU A 12 6.79 -16.10 8.24
C LEU A 12 6.87 -16.51 9.72
N GLU A 13 6.87 -15.52 10.60
CA GLU A 13 6.84 -15.71 12.05
C GLU A 13 5.83 -14.75 12.67
N LYS A 14 5.40 -15.04 13.89
CA LYS A 14 4.52 -14.14 14.62
C LYS A 14 5.24 -12.87 14.99
N GLY A 15 4.72 -11.74 14.55
CA GLY A 15 5.17 -10.43 14.96
C GLY A 15 4.21 -9.78 15.96
N ALA A 16 4.18 -8.45 15.97
CA ALA A 16 3.30 -7.69 16.85
C ALA A 16 1.83 -8.04 16.58
N PHE A 17 1.03 -8.09 17.63
CA PHE A 17 -0.41 -8.39 17.57
C PHE A 17 -0.73 -9.76 16.95
N SER A 18 0.20 -10.71 17.07
CA SER A 18 0.06 -12.07 16.48
C SER A 18 -0.11 -12.08 14.96
N ILE A 19 0.28 -11.02 14.29
CA ILE A 19 0.26 -10.93 12.84
C ILE A 19 1.51 -11.62 12.30
N MET A 20 1.34 -12.46 11.28
CA MET A 20 2.46 -13.13 10.63
C MET A 20 3.24 -12.15 9.78
N GLU A 21 4.56 -12.16 9.91
CA GLU A 21 5.44 -11.29 9.15
C GLU A 21 6.72 -12.03 8.75
N PRO A 22 7.44 -11.54 7.72
CA PRO A 22 8.67 -12.20 7.26
C PRO A 22 9.71 -12.27 8.37
N ASN A 23 10.34 -13.44 8.51
CA ASN A 23 11.48 -13.60 9.40
C ASN A 23 12.73 -13.03 8.72
N PRO A 24 13.36 -11.96 9.25
CA PRO A 24 14.52 -11.35 8.62
C PRO A 24 15.72 -12.29 8.45
N GLU A 25 15.81 -13.32 9.29
CA GLU A 25 16.89 -14.30 9.21
C GLU A 25 16.65 -15.35 8.11
N ALA A 26 15.39 -15.56 7.73
CA ALA A 26 15.00 -16.55 6.72
C ALA A 26 14.71 -15.94 5.35
N CYS A 27 14.55 -14.62 5.27
CA CYS A 27 14.16 -13.92 4.06
C CYS A 27 15.21 -12.91 3.64
N GLU A 28 15.40 -12.77 2.32
CA GLU A 28 16.25 -11.75 1.75
C GLU A 28 15.51 -10.40 1.76
N LYS A 29 16.20 -9.34 2.18
CA LYS A 29 15.64 -8.00 2.14
C LYS A 29 15.46 -7.53 0.71
N TYR A 30 14.30 -6.96 0.40
CA TYR A 30 13.98 -6.48 -0.93
C TYR A 30 14.07 -4.95 -0.98
N GLU A 31 14.85 -4.43 -1.90
CA GLU A 31 15.10 -2.99 -1.99
C GLU A 31 14.89 -2.40 -3.40
N ASP A 32 14.47 -3.21 -4.37
CA ASP A 32 14.22 -2.72 -5.73
C ASP A 32 12.77 -2.28 -5.88
N PHE A 33 12.53 -0.97 -5.72
CA PHE A 33 11.22 -0.35 -5.82
C PHE A 33 10.98 0.33 -7.16
N SER A 34 11.75 -0.03 -8.18
CA SER A 34 11.62 0.55 -9.52
C SER A 34 10.46 -0.01 -10.32
N HIS A 35 9.89 -1.12 -9.91
CA HIS A 35 8.79 -1.80 -10.60
C HIS A 35 8.00 -2.68 -9.63
N GLY A 36 6.98 -3.34 -10.14
CA GLY A 36 6.18 -4.29 -9.39
C GLY A 36 4.79 -3.77 -9.06
N LEU A 37 4.05 -4.57 -8.32
CA LEU A 37 2.71 -4.26 -7.85
C LEU A 37 2.73 -4.20 -6.32
N CYS A 38 2.25 -3.11 -5.76
CA CYS A 38 2.14 -2.95 -4.31
C CYS A 38 0.68 -2.89 -3.89
N LEU A 39 0.27 -3.78 -3.01
CA LEU A 39 -1.04 -3.73 -2.38
C LEU A 39 -0.93 -2.84 -1.14
N VAL A 40 -1.78 -1.82 -1.07
CA VAL A 40 -1.74 -0.80 -0.03
C VAL A 40 -3.01 -0.89 0.82
N PRO A 41 -2.89 -1.21 2.11
CA PRO A 41 -4.05 -1.19 3.00
C PRO A 41 -4.39 0.23 3.42
N GLY A 42 -5.65 0.45 3.80
CA GLY A 42 -6.09 1.72 4.35
C GLY A 42 -7.42 1.56 5.07
N LEU A 43 -7.69 2.44 6.02
CA LEU A 43 -8.97 2.48 6.71
C LEU A 43 -10.09 2.88 5.75
N CYS A 44 -9.82 3.83 4.88
CA CYS A 44 -10.68 4.15 3.75
C CYS A 44 -9.85 4.79 2.64
N PHE A 45 -10.44 4.85 1.44
CA PHE A 45 -9.86 5.51 0.28
C PHE A 45 -10.89 6.47 -0.30
N ASP A 46 -10.44 7.50 -0.99
CA ASP A 46 -11.32 8.35 -1.75
C ASP A 46 -11.24 8.04 -3.26
N MET A 47 -12.03 8.78 -4.04
CA MET A 47 -12.13 8.54 -5.49
C MET A 47 -10.85 8.92 -6.23
N GLN A 48 -9.98 9.74 -5.63
CA GLN A 48 -8.71 10.11 -6.20
C GLN A 48 -7.58 9.15 -5.82
N GLY A 49 -7.86 8.20 -4.90
CA GLY A 49 -6.87 7.23 -4.46
C GLY A 49 -6.09 7.61 -3.21
N PHE A 50 -6.42 8.71 -2.57
CA PHE A 50 -5.85 9.06 -1.28
C PHE A 50 -6.42 8.15 -0.21
N ARG A 51 -5.62 7.85 0.81
CA ARG A 51 -6.03 6.93 1.85
C ARG A 51 -5.94 7.55 3.23
N LEU A 52 -6.82 7.10 4.11
CA LEU A 52 -6.72 7.33 5.53
C LEU A 52 -6.07 6.11 6.16
N GLY A 53 -4.91 6.30 6.76
CA GLY A 53 -4.16 5.24 7.43
C GLY A 53 -4.10 5.46 8.92
N PHE A 54 -3.08 4.87 9.56
CA PHE A 54 -2.94 4.89 11.01
C PHE A 54 -2.09 6.06 11.53
N GLY A 55 -1.80 7.05 10.70
CA GLY A 55 -1.13 8.28 11.11
C GLY A 55 0.40 8.23 11.12
N LYS A 56 1.01 7.11 10.79
CA LYS A 56 2.47 6.97 10.79
C LYS A 56 3.13 7.41 9.49
N GLY A 57 2.38 7.49 8.40
CA GLY A 57 2.89 7.91 7.10
C GLY A 57 3.81 6.89 6.41
N TYR A 58 3.81 5.63 6.83
CA TYR A 58 4.71 4.62 6.28
C TYR A 58 4.49 4.40 4.79
N TYR A 59 3.24 4.26 4.36
CA TYR A 59 2.92 4.01 2.96
C TYR A 59 3.10 5.26 2.11
N ASP A 60 2.78 6.44 2.63
CA ASP A 60 3.00 7.69 1.89
C ASP A 60 4.48 7.89 1.61
N ARG A 61 5.34 7.65 2.59
CA ARG A 61 6.78 7.73 2.40
C ARG A 61 7.30 6.69 1.40
N PHE A 62 6.80 5.46 1.50
CA PHE A 62 7.17 4.41 0.57
C PHE A 62 6.73 4.74 -0.86
N LEU A 63 5.48 5.17 -1.04
CA LEU A 63 4.93 5.45 -2.36
C LEU A 63 5.64 6.59 -3.08
N GLN A 64 6.26 7.52 -2.36
CA GLN A 64 7.03 8.59 -2.98
C GLN A 64 8.23 8.06 -3.76
N ASN A 65 8.76 6.91 -3.38
CA ASN A 65 9.94 6.32 -4.01
C ASN A 65 9.63 5.04 -4.79
N PHE A 66 8.35 4.68 -4.90
CA PHE A 66 7.93 3.47 -5.61
C PHE A 66 7.49 3.82 -7.02
N SER A 67 8.14 3.23 -8.02
CA SER A 67 7.86 3.49 -9.43
C SER A 67 6.94 2.45 -10.09
N GLY A 68 6.52 1.44 -9.34
CA GLY A 68 5.57 0.44 -9.82
C GLY A 68 4.12 0.89 -9.73
N THR A 69 3.21 -0.07 -9.81
CA THR A 69 1.77 0.17 -9.70
C THR A 69 1.28 -0.10 -8.28
N SER A 70 0.57 0.85 -7.70
CA SER A 70 -0.01 0.71 -6.37
C SER A 70 -1.51 0.52 -6.45
N VAL A 71 -2.02 -0.41 -5.64
CA VAL A 71 -3.45 -0.76 -5.60
C VAL A 71 -3.92 -0.76 -4.15
N GLY A 72 -4.90 0.07 -3.85
CA GLY A 72 -5.55 0.09 -2.55
C GLY A 72 -6.63 -0.97 -2.45
N LEU A 73 -6.77 -1.57 -1.28
CA LEU A 73 -7.80 -2.56 -1.00
C LEU A 73 -8.66 -2.07 0.16
N CYS A 74 -9.96 -2.02 -0.04
CA CYS A 74 -10.91 -1.74 1.03
C CYS A 74 -12.31 -2.22 0.63
N TYR A 75 -13.20 -2.25 1.61
CA TYR A 75 -14.61 -2.51 1.33
C TYR A 75 -15.27 -1.28 0.71
N SER A 76 -16.25 -1.50 -0.17
CA SER A 76 -16.93 -0.39 -0.87
C SER A 76 -17.55 0.63 0.07
N LYS A 77 -18.03 0.18 1.24
CA LYS A 77 -18.58 1.09 2.27
C LYS A 77 -17.54 2.03 2.86
N CYS A 78 -16.25 1.75 2.65
CA CYS A 78 -15.13 2.57 3.13
C CYS A 78 -14.58 3.51 2.05
N ILE A 79 -15.28 3.67 0.96
CA ILE A 79 -14.94 4.64 -0.07
C ILE A 79 -15.63 5.97 0.26
N GLU A 80 -14.82 7.03 0.35
CA GLU A 80 -15.28 8.39 0.55
C GLU A 80 -15.16 9.17 -0.75
N HIS A 81 -15.97 10.22 -0.91
CA HIS A 81 -15.87 11.05 -2.10
C HIS A 81 -14.54 11.80 -2.13
N THR A 82 -14.17 12.41 -1.03
CA THR A 82 -12.91 13.15 -0.88
C THR A 82 -12.44 13.05 0.55
N LEU A 83 -11.17 12.71 0.72
CA LEU A 83 -10.50 12.72 2.02
C LEU A 83 -9.56 13.92 2.10
N PRO A 84 -9.32 14.47 3.30
CA PRO A 84 -8.26 15.46 3.48
C PRO A 84 -6.92 14.85 3.06
N SER A 85 -6.15 15.57 2.26
CA SER A 85 -4.82 15.13 1.85
C SER A 85 -3.80 16.21 2.14
N GLY A 86 -2.59 15.79 2.48
CA GLY A 86 -1.46 16.69 2.71
C GLY A 86 -0.56 16.75 1.50
N VAL A 87 0.43 17.64 1.56
CA VAL A 87 1.38 17.85 0.47
C VAL A 87 2.18 16.58 0.17
N PHE A 88 2.46 15.78 1.19
CA PHE A 88 3.28 14.57 1.05
C PHE A 88 2.47 13.30 0.82
N ASP A 89 1.15 13.39 0.83
CA ASP A 89 0.30 12.23 0.57
C ASP A 89 0.40 11.81 -0.90
N ARG A 90 0.37 10.50 -1.13
CA ARG A 90 0.43 9.93 -2.47
C ARG A 90 -0.78 9.08 -2.74
N PRO A 91 -1.53 9.36 -3.82
CA PRO A 91 -2.66 8.51 -4.17
C PRO A 91 -2.17 7.18 -4.75
N VAL A 92 -2.97 6.12 -4.56
CA VAL A 92 -2.75 4.86 -5.26
C VAL A 92 -3.27 4.95 -6.69
N ASP A 93 -2.82 4.04 -7.55
CA ASP A 93 -3.21 4.04 -8.97
C ASP A 93 -4.60 3.46 -9.20
N ALA A 94 -5.04 2.56 -8.34
CA ALA A 94 -6.37 1.98 -8.40
C ALA A 94 -6.82 1.56 -7.01
N VAL A 95 -8.12 1.47 -6.80
CA VAL A 95 -8.71 0.92 -5.57
C VAL A 95 -9.62 -0.23 -5.96
N ILE A 96 -9.42 -1.38 -5.35
CA ILE A 96 -10.24 -2.57 -5.56
C ILE A 96 -11.10 -2.80 -4.32
N THR A 97 -12.39 -2.96 -4.54
CA THR A 97 -13.34 -3.32 -3.49
C THR A 97 -13.98 -4.66 -3.82
N GLU A 98 -14.84 -5.17 -2.92
CA GLU A 98 -15.59 -6.39 -3.19
C GLU A 98 -16.62 -6.25 -4.31
N LYS A 99 -16.90 -5.01 -4.74
CA LYS A 99 -17.94 -4.73 -5.75
C LYS A 99 -17.39 -4.21 -7.08
N TYR A 100 -16.26 -3.49 -7.05
CA TYR A 100 -15.75 -2.83 -8.26
C TYR A 100 -14.27 -2.49 -8.13
N THR A 101 -13.68 -2.15 -9.27
CA THR A 101 -12.33 -1.59 -9.35
C THR A 101 -12.45 -0.15 -9.85
N ASN A 102 -11.85 0.77 -9.12
CA ASN A 102 -11.79 2.18 -9.51
C ASN A 102 -10.35 2.55 -9.87
N ARG A 103 -10.12 2.88 -11.13
CA ARG A 103 -8.84 3.45 -11.55
C ARG A 103 -8.84 4.93 -11.21
N THR A 104 -7.89 5.34 -10.40
CA THR A 104 -7.80 6.72 -9.96
C THR A 104 -7.19 7.58 -11.07
N ASN A 105 -7.57 8.86 -11.09
CA ASN A 105 -6.94 9.82 -11.99
C ASN A 105 -5.68 10.35 -11.32
N ASN A 106 -4.65 9.51 -11.26
CA ASN A 106 -3.41 9.82 -10.58
C ASN A 106 -2.55 10.70 -11.49
N GLU A 107 -2.46 11.99 -11.14
CA GLU A 107 -1.71 12.97 -11.91
C GLU A 107 -0.22 13.01 -11.56
N PHE A 108 0.21 12.26 -10.56
CA PHE A 108 1.62 12.18 -10.22
C PHE A 108 2.36 11.34 -11.25
N VAL A 109 3.45 11.92 -11.76
CA VAL A 109 4.33 11.23 -12.71
C VAL A 109 5.25 10.31 -11.93
N LYS A 110 5.21 9.03 -12.25
CA LYS A 110 6.09 8.02 -11.65
C LYS A 110 7.25 7.77 -12.62
N GLU A 111 8.38 8.28 -12.28
CA GLU A 111 9.60 8.16 -13.07
C GLU A 111 10.60 7.20 -12.44
#